data_c9e37be01dde6b38c20e004137206f4c
#
_entry.id   c9e37be01dde6b38c20e004137206f4c
#
_cell.length_a   1.000
_cell.length_b   1.000
_cell.length_c   1.000
_cell.angle_alpha   90.00
_cell.angle_beta   90.00
_cell.angle_gamma   90.00
#
_symmetry.space_group_name_H-M   'P 1'
#
loop_
_entity.id
_entity.type
_entity.pdbx_description
1 polymer ?
#
loop_
_entity_poly.entity_id
_entity_poly.type
_entity_poly.pdbx_seq_one_letter_code
_entity_poly.pdbx_strand_id
1 'polypeptide(L)'
;MRWQGRRESDNVEDRRSDSGSPLGGGGGGFRIPSGKGGIVLLIIVLVAGYYGVDLTGMLTGEPMPQQQTSTQRSISPKDDEAAKFTSVILATTEDTWGPIFEKMGRQYVQPKLVMYRGATRTGCGTGQSVMGPFYCPADSTVYIDLSFYDEMKNKLGADGDFAQGYVIAHEVGHHVQKLLGIEPKVRQMQQQASQTEVNRLSVKMELQADCFAGVWGNNMQKQDVMETGDLQEALNAAEAIGDDRLQEQSQGRVVPDSFTHGTSLQRYTWFKRGFDSGDPSQCNTFGSALR
;
A
#
# COMPACT_ATOMS: atom_id res chain seq x y z
N MET A 1 -8.42 -14.22 -12.76
CA MET A 1 -7.01 -14.71 -12.96
C MET A 1 -6.86 -16.15 -12.44
N ARG A 2 -5.98 -16.97 -13.03
CA ARG A 2 -5.76 -18.39 -12.69
C ARG A 2 -4.67 -18.53 -11.64
N TRP A 3 -4.99 -18.22 -10.40
CA TRP A 3 -4.01 -18.23 -9.31
C TRP A 3 -4.05 -19.49 -8.44
N GLN A 4 -5.19 -20.20 -8.39
CA GLN A 4 -5.37 -21.38 -7.56
C GLN A 4 -4.38 -22.50 -7.93
N GLY A 5 -3.80 -23.14 -6.91
CA GLY A 5 -2.81 -24.21 -7.08
C GLY A 5 -1.41 -23.76 -7.49
N ARG A 6 -1.16 -22.45 -7.58
CA ARG A 6 0.18 -21.91 -7.80
C ARG A 6 1.00 -21.84 -6.52
N ARG A 7 2.31 -21.65 -6.67
CA ARG A 7 3.25 -21.48 -5.55
C ARG A 7 2.84 -20.31 -4.66
N GLU A 8 2.88 -20.53 -3.37
CA GLU A 8 2.78 -19.49 -2.36
C GLU A 8 4.19 -19.00 -1.97
N SER A 9 4.33 -17.73 -1.61
CA SER A 9 5.60 -17.18 -1.13
C SER A 9 5.84 -17.57 0.31
N ASP A 10 7.08 -17.92 0.65
CA ASP A 10 7.54 -18.13 2.02
C ASP A 10 7.87 -16.81 2.76
N ASN A 11 7.80 -15.68 2.06
CA ASN A 11 8.11 -14.35 2.60
C ASN A 11 6.89 -13.62 3.19
N VAL A 12 5.85 -14.36 3.54
CA VAL A 12 4.63 -13.84 4.14
C VAL A 12 4.60 -14.07 5.63
N GLU A 13 4.29 -13.02 6.39
CA GLU A 13 4.06 -13.07 7.83
C GLU A 13 2.59 -12.72 8.11
N ASP A 14 1.87 -13.65 8.75
CA ASP A 14 0.46 -13.48 9.07
C ASP A 14 0.28 -12.98 10.51
N ARG A 15 -0.06 -11.70 10.66
CA ARG A 15 -0.37 -11.05 11.94
C ARG A 15 -1.87 -10.77 12.10
N ARG A 16 -2.74 -11.41 11.32
CA ARG A 16 -4.20 -11.17 11.39
C ARG A 16 -4.82 -11.58 12.71
N SER A 17 -4.21 -12.53 13.42
CA SER A 17 -4.63 -12.97 14.75
C SER A 17 -4.02 -12.15 15.87
N ASP A 18 -3.02 -11.31 15.61
CA ASP A 18 -2.39 -10.52 16.64
C ASP A 18 -3.41 -9.50 17.17
N SER A 19 -3.66 -9.55 18.45
CA SER A 19 -4.46 -8.55 19.15
C SER A 19 -3.64 -7.26 19.23
N GLY A 20 -3.61 -6.53 18.13
CA GLY A 20 -2.86 -5.28 17.99
C GLY A 20 -3.47 -4.18 18.84
N SER A 21 -3.16 -4.17 20.14
CA SER A 21 -3.17 -2.95 20.92
C SER A 21 -1.81 -2.30 20.76
N PRO A 22 -1.65 -1.21 20.02
CA PRO A 22 -0.39 -0.45 19.94
C PRO A 22 -0.02 0.20 21.30
N LEU A 23 -0.86 0.05 22.30
CA LEU A 23 -0.81 0.70 23.62
C LEU A 23 -0.67 -0.29 24.80
N GLY A 24 -0.05 -1.45 24.58
CA GLY A 24 0.25 -2.40 25.64
C GLY A 24 1.65 -2.22 26.19
N GLY A 25 1.84 -1.43 27.25
CA GLY A 25 3.07 -1.43 28.01
C GLY A 25 3.42 -0.09 28.66
N GLY A 26 2.84 0.20 29.80
CA GLY A 26 3.27 1.29 30.68
C GLY A 26 2.11 1.93 31.42
N GLY A 27 1.77 1.40 32.61
CA GLY A 27 0.86 2.05 33.55
C GLY A 27 1.42 3.40 34.01
N GLY A 28 1.04 4.45 33.30
CA GLY A 28 1.26 5.83 33.68
C GLY A 28 -0.01 6.59 33.33
N GLY A 29 -0.81 6.96 34.33
CA GLY A 29 -2.02 7.78 34.15
C GLY A 29 -1.65 9.05 33.37
N PHE A 30 -2.17 9.20 32.19
CA PHE A 30 -2.04 10.43 31.41
C PHE A 30 -2.86 11.52 32.10
N ARG A 31 -2.18 12.46 32.75
CA ARG A 31 -2.81 13.71 33.24
C ARG A 31 -2.96 14.62 32.01
N ILE A 32 -4.20 15.03 31.72
CA ILE A 32 -4.48 16.01 30.66
C ILE A 32 -3.77 17.32 31.05
N PRO A 33 -2.85 17.83 30.21
CA PRO A 33 -2.23 19.13 30.48
C PRO A 33 -3.30 20.21 30.35
N SER A 34 -3.48 21.02 31.37
CA SER A 34 -4.25 22.25 31.27
C SER A 34 -3.48 23.24 30.39
N GLY A 35 -4.08 23.69 29.29
CA GLY A 35 -3.48 24.66 28.37
C GLY A 35 -3.59 24.25 26.91
N LYS A 36 -2.71 24.81 26.06
CA LYS A 36 -2.71 24.57 24.60
C LYS A 36 -2.65 23.07 24.22
N GLY A 37 -2.02 22.24 25.05
CA GLY A 37 -1.97 20.78 24.86
C GLY A 37 -3.32 20.07 24.99
N GLY A 38 -4.22 20.56 25.84
CA GLY A 38 -5.58 20.02 25.99
C GLY A 38 -6.45 20.27 24.76
N ILE A 39 -6.27 21.43 24.12
CA ILE A 39 -6.99 21.76 22.86
C ILE A 39 -6.55 20.85 21.71
N VAL A 40 -5.26 20.56 21.62
CA VAL A 40 -4.73 19.63 20.59
C VAL A 40 -5.29 18.22 20.82
N LEU A 41 -5.34 17.74 22.05
CA LEU A 41 -5.92 16.44 22.39
C LEU A 41 -7.41 16.38 22.02
N LEU A 42 -8.17 17.45 22.32
CA LEU A 42 -9.59 17.56 21.96
C LEU A 42 -9.79 17.48 20.45
N ILE A 43 -8.96 18.16 19.67
CA ILE A 43 -9.01 18.12 18.19
C ILE A 43 -8.70 16.70 17.68
N ILE A 44 -7.71 16.01 18.24
CA ILE A 44 -7.38 14.63 17.89
C ILE A 44 -8.57 13.70 18.16
N VAL A 45 -9.24 13.84 19.32
CA VAL A 45 -10.42 13.04 19.67
C VAL A 45 -11.60 13.32 18.76
N LEU A 46 -11.84 14.59 18.39
CA LEU A 46 -12.91 14.97 17.46
C LEU A 46 -12.64 14.46 16.04
N VAL A 47 -11.40 14.54 15.59
CA VAL A 47 -10.99 14.00 14.27
C VAL A 47 -11.11 12.47 14.27
N ALA A 48 -10.65 11.79 15.32
CA ALA A 48 -10.79 10.34 15.46
C ALA A 48 -12.28 9.92 15.52
N GLY A 49 -13.13 10.67 16.23
CA GLY A 49 -14.58 10.43 16.26
C GLY A 49 -15.25 10.63 14.90
N TYR A 50 -14.80 11.59 14.11
CA TYR A 50 -15.26 11.78 12.74
C TYR A 50 -14.94 10.56 11.83
N TYR A 51 -13.82 9.88 12.10
CA TYR A 51 -13.43 8.65 11.40
C TYR A 51 -13.96 7.36 12.09
N GLY A 52 -14.87 7.49 13.08
CA GLY A 52 -15.49 6.34 13.73
C GLY A 52 -14.65 5.70 14.84
N VAL A 53 -13.59 6.35 15.28
CA VAL A 53 -12.74 5.91 16.41
C VAL A 53 -13.17 6.65 17.65
N ASP A 54 -13.75 5.95 18.63
CA ASP A 54 -14.15 6.53 19.92
C ASP A 54 -12.96 6.63 20.87
N LEU A 55 -12.45 7.83 21.07
CA LEU A 55 -11.39 8.16 22.03
C LEU A 55 -11.91 9.00 23.21
N THR A 56 -13.23 9.08 23.42
CA THR A 56 -13.82 9.89 24.49
C THR A 56 -13.37 9.46 25.86
N GLY A 57 -13.08 8.17 26.09
CA GLY A 57 -12.49 7.66 27.31
C GLY A 57 -11.14 8.28 27.71
N MET A 58 -10.38 8.79 26.72
CA MET A 58 -9.14 9.53 26.99
C MET A 58 -9.37 10.93 27.62
N LEU A 59 -10.54 11.51 27.41
CA LEU A 59 -10.89 12.83 27.94
C LEU A 59 -11.47 12.77 29.36
N THR A 60 -12.18 11.68 29.68
CA THR A 60 -12.93 11.56 30.98
C THR A 60 -12.10 10.93 32.09
N GLY A 61 -10.95 10.30 31.76
CA GLY A 61 -10.10 9.65 32.78
C GLY A 61 -10.78 8.46 33.46
N GLU A 62 -11.91 8.00 32.95
CA GLU A 62 -12.54 6.77 33.46
C GLU A 62 -11.70 5.55 33.03
N PRO A 63 -11.49 4.59 33.97
CA PRO A 63 -10.89 3.32 33.58
C PRO A 63 -11.85 2.65 32.61
N MET A 64 -11.40 2.48 31.35
CA MET A 64 -12.14 1.67 30.39
C MET A 64 -12.46 0.32 31.04
N PRO A 65 -13.72 -0.16 30.96
CA PRO A 65 -14.01 -1.51 31.39
C PRO A 65 -13.05 -2.44 30.65
N GLN A 66 -12.18 -3.10 31.41
CA GLN A 66 -11.39 -4.22 30.93
C GLN A 66 -12.38 -5.34 30.57
N GLN A 67 -12.99 -5.23 29.40
CA GLN A 67 -13.50 -6.41 28.73
C GLN A 67 -12.27 -7.20 28.28
N GLN A 68 -11.73 -7.98 29.19
CA GLN A 68 -10.96 -9.15 28.89
C GLN A 68 -11.88 -10.16 28.17
N THR A 69 -12.21 -9.87 26.95
CA THR A 69 -12.50 -10.89 25.98
C THR A 69 -11.30 -10.87 25.03
N SER A 70 -10.36 -11.74 25.30
CA SER A 70 -9.51 -12.32 24.26
C SER A 70 -10.44 -13.07 23.32
N THR A 71 -11.26 -12.38 22.57
CA THR A 71 -11.85 -12.89 21.34
C THR A 71 -10.68 -12.98 20.38
N GLN A 72 -10.02 -14.13 20.40
CA GLN A 72 -9.33 -14.64 19.24
C GLN A 72 -10.34 -14.49 18.11
N ARG A 73 -10.21 -13.41 17.29
CA ARG A 73 -11.08 -13.19 16.14
C ARG A 73 -10.87 -14.41 15.26
N SER A 74 -11.92 -15.25 15.16
CA SER A 74 -11.87 -16.38 14.26
C SER A 74 -11.64 -15.86 12.85
N ILE A 75 -10.54 -16.27 12.25
CA ILE A 75 -10.24 -15.99 10.84
C ILE A 75 -11.31 -16.73 10.03
N SER A 76 -12.00 -16.04 9.14
CA SER A 76 -13.04 -16.65 8.32
C SER A 76 -12.42 -17.41 7.14
N PRO A 77 -13.11 -18.40 6.55
CA PRO A 77 -12.64 -19.07 5.34
C PRO A 77 -12.37 -18.08 4.17
N LYS A 78 -13.15 -17.00 4.06
CA LYS A 78 -12.93 -15.93 3.08
C LYS A 78 -11.61 -15.19 3.33
N ASP A 79 -11.27 -14.93 4.59
CA ASP A 79 -10.00 -14.31 4.96
C ASP A 79 -8.82 -15.22 4.66
N ASP A 80 -8.98 -16.53 4.82
CA ASP A 80 -7.93 -17.52 4.50
C ASP A 80 -7.72 -17.63 2.99
N GLU A 81 -8.77 -17.55 2.18
CA GLU A 81 -8.66 -17.51 0.72
C GLU A 81 -7.95 -16.23 0.27
N ALA A 82 -8.29 -15.08 0.84
CA ALA A 82 -7.63 -13.81 0.56
C ALA A 82 -6.15 -13.83 0.97
N ALA A 83 -5.82 -14.46 2.09
CA ALA A 83 -4.43 -14.64 2.54
C ALA A 83 -3.63 -15.54 1.59
N LYS A 84 -4.23 -16.64 1.15
CA LYS A 84 -3.61 -17.54 0.17
C LYS A 84 -3.40 -16.85 -1.17
N PHE A 85 -4.41 -16.13 -1.65
CA PHE A 85 -4.30 -15.31 -2.85
C PHE A 85 -3.13 -14.32 -2.73
N THR A 86 -3.06 -13.55 -1.64
CA THR A 86 -2.00 -12.58 -1.37
C THR A 86 -0.61 -13.21 -1.42
N SER A 87 -0.47 -14.40 -0.82
CA SER A 87 0.78 -15.17 -0.82
C SER A 87 1.17 -15.64 -2.23
N VAL A 88 0.20 -16.09 -3.03
CA VAL A 88 0.43 -16.48 -4.44
C VAL A 88 0.85 -15.27 -5.26
N ILE A 89 0.19 -14.11 -5.10
CA ILE A 89 0.56 -12.90 -5.85
C ILE A 89 1.99 -12.46 -5.51
N LEU A 90 2.37 -12.46 -4.23
CA LEU A 90 3.75 -12.15 -3.84
C LEU A 90 4.74 -13.09 -4.54
N ALA A 91 4.46 -14.39 -4.57
CA ALA A 91 5.28 -15.37 -5.28
C ALA A 91 5.40 -15.05 -6.77
N THR A 92 4.32 -14.63 -7.43
CA THR A 92 4.38 -14.24 -8.84
C THR A 92 5.23 -12.98 -9.10
N THR A 93 5.30 -12.05 -8.13
CA THR A 93 6.22 -10.90 -8.22
C THR A 93 7.68 -11.33 -8.10
N GLU A 94 7.97 -12.32 -7.22
CA GLU A 94 9.31 -12.91 -7.09
C GLU A 94 9.75 -13.57 -8.39
N ASP A 95 8.85 -14.35 -9.02
CA ASP A 95 9.09 -15.04 -10.29
C ASP A 95 9.23 -14.05 -11.46
N THR A 96 8.68 -12.85 -11.34
CA THR A 96 8.86 -11.78 -12.33
C THR A 96 10.19 -11.07 -12.17
N TRP A 97 10.50 -10.61 -10.96
CA TRP A 97 11.64 -9.74 -10.73
C TRP A 97 12.97 -10.49 -10.61
N GLY A 98 12.98 -11.73 -10.12
CA GLY A 98 14.19 -12.54 -10.03
C GLY A 98 14.94 -12.62 -11.36
N PRO A 99 14.33 -13.14 -12.44
CA PRO A 99 14.96 -13.22 -13.76
C PRO A 99 15.32 -11.86 -14.37
N ILE A 100 14.55 -10.81 -14.10
CA ILE A 100 14.83 -9.46 -14.59
C ILE A 100 16.12 -8.92 -13.95
N PHE A 101 16.27 -9.05 -12.62
CA PHE A 101 17.48 -8.63 -11.92
C PHE A 101 18.71 -9.44 -12.34
N GLU A 102 18.54 -10.75 -12.53
CA GLU A 102 19.61 -11.62 -13.04
C GLU A 102 20.12 -11.15 -14.41
N LYS A 103 19.23 -10.79 -15.33
CA LYS A 103 19.57 -10.21 -16.64
C LYS A 103 20.30 -8.88 -16.53
N MET A 104 20.05 -8.12 -15.47
CA MET A 104 20.78 -6.88 -15.16
C MET A 104 22.13 -7.13 -14.48
N GLY A 105 22.52 -8.39 -14.24
CA GLY A 105 23.71 -8.76 -13.47
C GLY A 105 23.58 -8.41 -11.98
N ARG A 106 22.38 -8.38 -11.44
CA ARG A 106 22.07 -8.02 -10.06
C ARG A 106 21.29 -9.14 -9.37
N GLN A 107 21.39 -9.20 -8.05
CA GLN A 107 20.59 -10.11 -7.25
C GLN A 107 19.27 -9.42 -6.83
N TYR A 108 18.16 -10.13 -7.03
CA TYR A 108 16.86 -9.72 -6.47
C TYR A 108 16.76 -10.18 -5.02
N VAL A 109 16.70 -9.24 -4.10
CA VAL A 109 16.41 -9.53 -2.69
C VAL A 109 14.90 -9.40 -2.52
N GLN A 110 14.24 -10.50 -2.16
CA GLN A 110 12.79 -10.54 -2.06
C GLN A 110 12.30 -9.69 -0.88
N PRO A 111 11.18 -8.96 -1.02
CA PRO A 111 10.57 -8.25 0.09
C PRO A 111 9.82 -9.23 1.01
N LYS A 112 9.57 -8.82 2.24
CA LYS A 112 8.55 -9.46 3.07
C LYS A 112 7.18 -8.87 2.80
N LEU A 113 6.13 -9.62 3.12
CA LEU A 113 4.76 -9.13 3.15
C LEU A 113 4.12 -9.50 4.49
N VAL A 114 3.56 -8.52 5.17
CA VAL A 114 2.83 -8.69 6.44
C VAL A 114 1.35 -8.47 6.20
N MET A 115 0.56 -9.49 6.49
CA MET A 115 -0.89 -9.38 6.56
C MET A 115 -1.30 -9.07 8.00
N TYR A 116 -2.12 -8.04 8.19
CA TYR A 116 -2.53 -7.61 9.53
C TYR A 116 -4.01 -7.22 9.57
N ARG A 117 -4.51 -6.87 10.75
CA ARG A 117 -5.85 -6.29 10.97
C ARG A 117 -5.77 -5.06 11.85
N GLY A 118 -6.44 -3.99 11.40
CA GLY A 118 -6.55 -2.73 12.13
C GLY A 118 -5.26 -1.95 12.16
N ALA A 119 -4.28 -2.38 12.94
CA ALA A 119 -2.98 -1.71 13.05
C ALA A 119 -1.85 -2.72 13.28
N THR A 120 -0.63 -2.36 12.86
CA THR A 120 0.58 -3.16 13.07
C THR A 120 1.81 -2.26 13.23
N ARG A 121 2.85 -2.77 13.90
CA ARG A 121 4.15 -2.08 13.99
C ARG A 121 4.96 -2.34 12.72
N THR A 122 5.62 -1.31 12.22
CA THR A 122 6.49 -1.36 11.05
C THR A 122 7.79 -0.62 11.29
N GLY A 123 8.78 -0.83 10.44
CA GLY A 123 10.02 -0.04 10.45
C GLY A 123 9.81 1.45 10.13
N CYS A 124 8.65 1.81 9.56
CA CYS A 124 8.25 3.18 9.22
C CYS A 124 7.27 3.81 10.24
N GLY A 125 7.05 3.17 11.39
CA GLY A 125 6.07 3.59 12.39
C GLY A 125 4.87 2.65 12.49
N THR A 126 3.73 3.15 12.96
CA THR A 126 2.50 2.36 13.07
C THR A 126 1.74 2.37 11.75
N GLY A 127 1.59 1.20 11.13
CA GLY A 127 0.68 0.99 10.00
C GLY A 127 -0.75 0.83 10.49
N GLN A 128 -1.70 1.41 9.77
CA GLN A 128 -3.14 1.33 10.06
C GLN A 128 -3.92 0.97 8.80
N SER A 129 -4.99 0.18 8.94
CA SER A 129 -5.86 -0.24 7.83
C SER A 129 -6.36 0.93 6.97
N VAL A 130 -6.67 2.05 7.61
CA VAL A 130 -7.15 3.28 6.93
C VAL A 130 -6.14 3.86 5.94
N MET A 131 -4.86 3.52 6.06
CA MET A 131 -3.81 3.98 5.14
C MET A 131 -3.80 3.19 3.83
N GLY A 132 -4.54 2.07 3.74
CA GLY A 132 -4.42 1.11 2.65
C GLY A 132 -3.11 0.32 2.69
N PRO A 133 -2.84 -0.53 1.69
CA PRO A 133 -1.56 -1.21 1.54
C PRO A 133 -0.41 -0.21 1.35
N PHE A 134 0.76 -0.54 1.85
CA PHE A 134 1.95 0.29 1.68
C PHE A 134 3.23 -0.52 1.78
N TYR A 135 4.29 -0.01 1.15
CA TYR A 135 5.64 -0.50 1.29
C TYR A 135 6.44 0.36 2.27
N CYS A 136 7.12 -0.28 3.22
CA CYS A 136 8.05 0.39 4.11
C CYS A 136 9.51 0.15 3.67
N PRO A 137 10.23 1.17 3.18
CA PRO A 137 11.62 1.00 2.74
C PRO A 137 12.58 0.71 3.90
N ALA A 138 12.26 1.11 5.14
CA ALA A 138 13.13 0.91 6.29
C ALA A 138 13.33 -0.58 6.62
N ASP A 139 12.28 -1.39 6.47
CA ASP A 139 12.32 -2.84 6.75
C ASP A 139 12.11 -3.73 5.51
N SER A 140 11.99 -3.13 4.32
CA SER A 140 11.77 -3.83 3.04
C SER A 140 10.53 -4.72 3.05
N THR A 141 9.44 -4.23 3.63
CA THR A 141 8.22 -5.01 3.86
C THR A 141 6.99 -4.32 3.25
N VAL A 142 6.17 -5.09 2.56
CA VAL A 142 4.82 -4.69 2.14
C VAL A 142 3.85 -5.01 3.27
N TYR A 143 2.97 -4.08 3.61
CA TYR A 143 1.95 -4.22 4.65
C TYR A 143 0.56 -4.13 4.03
N ILE A 144 -0.32 -5.06 4.36
CA ILE A 144 -1.70 -5.08 3.89
C ILE A 144 -2.67 -5.57 4.97
N ASP A 145 -3.73 -4.81 5.21
CA ASP A 145 -4.94 -5.32 5.84
C ASP A 145 -5.85 -5.87 4.75
N LEU A 146 -6.20 -7.16 4.82
CA LEU A 146 -6.97 -7.83 3.77
C LEU A 146 -8.38 -7.26 3.59
N SER A 147 -8.91 -6.50 4.56
CA SER A 147 -10.17 -5.75 4.41
C SER A 147 -10.10 -4.71 3.28
N PHE A 148 -8.91 -4.32 2.86
CA PHE A 148 -8.72 -3.41 1.73
C PHE A 148 -9.29 -3.97 0.42
N TYR A 149 -9.31 -5.27 0.24
CA TYR A 149 -9.92 -5.89 -0.95
C TYR A 149 -11.44 -5.62 -1.01
N ASP A 150 -12.13 -5.65 0.14
CA ASP A 150 -13.54 -5.26 0.20
C ASP A 150 -13.72 -3.75 -0.02
N GLU A 151 -12.77 -2.93 0.43
CA GLU A 151 -12.79 -1.48 0.17
C GLU A 151 -12.61 -1.14 -1.31
N MET A 152 -11.70 -1.82 -2.01
CA MET A 152 -11.51 -1.67 -3.44
C MET A 152 -12.83 -1.87 -4.19
N LYS A 153 -13.53 -2.96 -3.88
CA LYS A 153 -14.83 -3.27 -4.48
C LYS A 153 -15.91 -2.26 -4.11
N ASN A 154 -16.10 -2.01 -2.83
CA ASN A 154 -17.28 -1.32 -2.31
C ASN A 154 -17.16 0.21 -2.37
N LYS A 155 -15.94 0.76 -2.23
CA LYS A 155 -15.69 2.21 -2.18
C LYS A 155 -15.05 2.75 -3.44
N LEU A 156 -14.15 2.00 -4.06
CA LEU A 156 -13.36 2.45 -5.21
C LEU A 156 -13.94 1.96 -6.54
N GLY A 157 -14.87 0.99 -6.52
CA GLY A 157 -15.42 0.40 -7.73
C GLY A 157 -14.37 -0.39 -8.54
N ALA A 158 -13.29 -0.80 -7.88
CA ALA A 158 -12.21 -1.61 -8.44
C ALA A 158 -12.37 -3.05 -7.95
N ASP A 159 -13.25 -3.81 -8.58
CA ASP A 159 -13.47 -5.23 -8.29
C ASP A 159 -12.57 -6.11 -9.15
N GLY A 160 -12.33 -7.32 -8.70
CA GLY A 160 -11.58 -8.34 -9.42
C GLY A 160 -10.28 -8.74 -8.73
N ASP A 161 -9.88 -9.99 -8.96
CA ASP A 161 -8.66 -10.54 -8.36
C ASP A 161 -7.39 -9.97 -9.00
N PHE A 162 -7.43 -9.62 -10.29
CA PHE A 162 -6.29 -8.99 -10.93
C PHE A 162 -6.10 -7.53 -10.49
N ALA A 163 -7.19 -6.82 -10.14
CA ALA A 163 -7.12 -5.49 -9.51
C ALA A 163 -6.40 -5.57 -8.14
N GLN A 164 -6.73 -6.59 -7.33
CA GLN A 164 -6.06 -6.85 -6.05
C GLN A 164 -4.59 -7.21 -6.25
N GLY A 165 -4.27 -8.04 -7.26
CA GLY A 165 -2.90 -8.39 -7.63
C GLY A 165 -2.08 -7.17 -8.06
N TYR A 166 -2.68 -6.24 -8.81
CA TYR A 166 -2.06 -4.99 -9.22
C TYR A 166 -1.60 -4.17 -8.01
N VAL A 167 -2.41 -4.05 -6.97
CA VAL A 167 -2.04 -3.29 -5.77
C VAL A 167 -0.79 -3.88 -5.10
N ILE A 168 -0.73 -5.20 -4.92
CA ILE A 168 0.45 -5.87 -4.34
C ILE A 168 1.67 -5.65 -5.25
N ALA A 169 1.51 -5.81 -6.56
CA ALA A 169 2.59 -5.60 -7.54
C ALA A 169 3.10 -4.16 -7.55
N HIS A 170 2.22 -3.18 -7.30
CA HIS A 170 2.57 -1.76 -7.15
C HIS A 170 3.46 -1.54 -5.90
N GLU A 171 3.08 -2.10 -4.75
CA GLU A 171 3.88 -1.99 -3.52
C GLU A 171 5.24 -2.68 -3.68
N VAL A 172 5.29 -3.82 -4.36
CA VAL A 172 6.56 -4.47 -4.76
C VAL A 172 7.34 -3.59 -5.74
N GLY A 173 6.68 -2.81 -6.58
CA GLY A 173 7.30 -1.79 -7.44
C GLY A 173 8.13 -0.78 -6.63
N HIS A 174 7.64 -0.34 -5.48
CA HIS A 174 8.41 0.51 -4.55
C HIS A 174 9.63 -0.22 -3.98
N HIS A 175 9.51 -1.51 -3.70
CA HIS A 175 10.67 -2.32 -3.30
C HIS A 175 11.73 -2.39 -4.41
N VAL A 176 11.31 -2.57 -5.66
CA VAL A 176 12.21 -2.55 -6.83
C VAL A 176 12.91 -1.20 -6.95
N GLN A 177 12.22 -0.08 -6.74
CA GLN A 177 12.83 1.27 -6.70
C GLN A 177 13.93 1.38 -5.65
N LYS A 178 13.72 0.81 -4.47
CA LYS A 178 14.75 0.76 -3.42
C LYS A 178 15.96 -0.05 -3.90
N LEU A 179 15.75 -1.26 -4.42
CA LEU A 179 16.84 -2.13 -4.89
C LEU A 179 17.63 -1.52 -6.06
N LEU A 180 16.96 -0.76 -6.93
CA LEU A 180 17.61 -0.04 -8.04
C LEU A 180 18.33 1.24 -7.61
N GLY A 181 18.19 1.66 -6.33
CA GLY A 181 18.78 2.88 -5.80
C GLY A 181 18.04 4.17 -6.20
N ILE A 182 16.84 4.05 -6.77
CA ILE A 182 16.00 5.17 -7.18
C ILE A 182 15.43 5.89 -5.95
N GLU A 183 14.83 5.13 -5.03
CA GLU A 183 14.20 5.67 -3.82
C GLU A 183 15.17 6.52 -2.97
N PRO A 184 16.40 6.07 -2.64
CA PRO A 184 17.34 6.88 -1.88
C PRO A 184 17.73 8.19 -2.59
N LYS A 185 17.91 8.15 -3.92
CA LYS A 185 18.21 9.36 -4.72
C LYS A 185 17.06 10.36 -4.67
N VAL A 186 15.82 9.89 -4.86
CA VAL A 186 14.64 10.75 -4.81
C VAL A 186 14.45 11.34 -3.43
N ARG A 187 14.64 10.56 -2.37
CA ARG A 187 14.59 11.05 -0.98
C ARG A 187 15.61 12.16 -0.74
N GLN A 188 16.85 12.01 -1.25
CA GLN A 188 17.86 13.05 -1.16
C GLN A 188 17.43 14.34 -1.90
N MET A 189 16.85 14.23 -3.08
CA MET A 189 16.31 15.37 -3.82
C MET A 189 15.19 16.08 -3.05
N GLN A 190 14.29 15.31 -2.43
CA GLN A 190 13.16 15.84 -1.65
C GLN A 190 13.60 16.65 -0.43
N GLN A 191 14.74 16.30 0.21
CA GLN A 191 15.25 17.03 1.37
C GLN A 191 15.60 18.49 1.10
N GLN A 192 15.88 18.86 -0.15
CA GLN A 192 16.28 20.20 -0.56
C GLN A 192 15.23 20.90 -1.44
N ALA A 193 14.09 20.26 -1.66
CA ALA A 193 13.05 20.70 -2.58
C ALA A 193 11.93 21.49 -1.87
N SER A 194 11.23 22.35 -2.63
CA SER A 194 9.96 22.94 -2.17
C SER A 194 8.88 21.84 -2.04
N GLN A 195 7.81 22.12 -1.27
CA GLN A 195 6.70 21.16 -1.12
C GLN A 195 6.08 20.76 -2.46
N THR A 196 5.91 21.69 -3.39
CA THR A 196 5.40 21.38 -4.74
C THR A 196 6.33 20.43 -5.49
N GLU A 197 7.64 20.60 -5.39
CA GLU A 197 8.61 19.70 -6.03
C GLU A 197 8.68 18.35 -5.32
N VAL A 198 8.57 18.32 -3.99
CA VAL A 198 8.43 17.06 -3.22
C VAL A 198 7.23 16.26 -3.74
N ASN A 199 6.07 16.91 -3.91
CA ASN A 199 4.87 16.28 -4.43
C ASN A 199 5.08 15.74 -5.86
N ARG A 200 5.71 16.53 -6.73
CA ARG A 200 6.03 16.10 -8.11
C ARG A 200 6.97 14.90 -8.15
N LEU A 201 7.97 14.86 -7.28
CA LEU A 201 8.87 13.71 -7.15
C LEU A 201 8.12 12.47 -6.64
N SER A 202 7.20 12.65 -5.69
CA SER A 202 6.33 11.58 -5.21
C SER A 202 5.46 11.02 -6.34
N VAL A 203 4.81 11.88 -7.14
CA VAL A 203 4.05 11.44 -8.32
C VAL A 203 4.91 10.61 -9.28
N LYS A 204 6.15 11.02 -9.55
CA LYS A 204 7.05 10.23 -10.43
C LYS A 204 7.40 8.87 -9.85
N MET A 205 7.57 8.77 -8.52
CA MET A 205 7.76 7.49 -7.82
C MET A 205 6.56 6.57 -8.00
N GLU A 206 5.35 7.08 -7.77
CA GLU A 206 4.11 6.33 -7.90
C GLU A 206 3.86 5.83 -9.33
N LEU A 207 4.04 6.71 -10.32
CA LEU A 207 3.86 6.33 -11.73
C LEU A 207 4.90 5.29 -12.18
N GLN A 208 6.11 5.33 -11.65
CA GLN A 208 7.10 4.29 -11.92
C GLN A 208 6.71 2.96 -11.26
N ALA A 209 6.17 2.98 -10.05
CA ALA A 209 5.65 1.78 -9.40
C ALA A 209 4.47 1.18 -10.17
N ASP A 210 3.57 2.01 -10.73
CA ASP A 210 2.51 1.57 -11.63
C ASP A 210 3.08 0.89 -12.89
N CYS A 211 4.11 1.47 -13.50
CA CYS A 211 4.77 0.87 -14.65
C CYS A 211 5.42 -0.48 -14.29
N PHE A 212 6.06 -0.60 -13.14
CA PHE A 212 6.62 -1.86 -12.65
C PHE A 212 5.52 -2.90 -12.36
N ALA A 213 4.37 -2.49 -11.85
CA ALA A 213 3.19 -3.36 -11.75
C ALA A 213 2.72 -3.82 -13.13
N GLY A 214 2.79 -2.96 -14.14
CA GLY A 214 2.52 -3.33 -15.53
C GLY A 214 3.50 -4.39 -16.05
N VAL A 215 4.79 -4.28 -15.75
CA VAL A 215 5.80 -5.30 -16.09
C VAL A 215 5.44 -6.65 -15.46
N TRP A 216 5.00 -6.68 -14.20
CA TRP A 216 4.47 -7.88 -13.57
C TRP A 216 3.26 -8.42 -14.34
N GLY A 217 2.29 -7.58 -14.69
CA GLY A 217 1.11 -7.97 -15.46
C GLY A 217 1.46 -8.58 -16.82
N ASN A 218 2.45 -8.04 -17.54
CA ASN A 218 2.98 -8.63 -18.76
C ASN A 218 3.50 -10.05 -18.54
N ASN A 219 4.21 -10.28 -17.44
CA ASN A 219 4.71 -11.62 -17.10
C ASN A 219 3.56 -12.58 -16.78
N MET A 220 2.50 -12.10 -16.11
CA MET A 220 1.29 -12.89 -15.86
C MET A 220 0.60 -13.30 -17.16
N GLN A 221 0.54 -12.41 -18.14
CA GLN A 221 0.03 -12.73 -19.48
C GLN A 221 0.88 -13.79 -20.17
N LYS A 222 2.20 -13.66 -20.15
CA LYS A 222 3.12 -14.63 -20.77
C LYS A 222 3.07 -16.01 -20.13
N GLN A 223 2.73 -16.09 -18.85
CA GLN A 223 2.58 -17.35 -18.12
C GLN A 223 1.17 -17.94 -18.19
N ASP A 224 0.28 -17.38 -18.99
CA ASP A 224 -1.13 -17.80 -19.13
C ASP A 224 -1.89 -17.80 -17.79
N VAL A 225 -1.57 -16.83 -16.92
CA VAL A 225 -2.23 -16.63 -15.62
C VAL A 225 -3.48 -15.76 -15.77
N MET A 226 -3.44 -14.85 -16.75
CA MET A 226 -4.53 -13.91 -16.98
C MET A 226 -5.73 -14.55 -17.67
N GLU A 227 -6.90 -14.03 -17.35
CA GLU A 227 -8.18 -14.33 -17.97
C GLU A 227 -8.73 -13.11 -18.71
N THR A 228 -9.79 -13.34 -19.48
CA THR A 228 -10.46 -12.24 -20.19
C THR A 228 -11.03 -11.23 -19.19
N GLY A 229 -10.63 -9.97 -19.29
CA GLY A 229 -11.08 -8.89 -18.41
C GLY A 229 -10.04 -8.46 -17.38
N ASP A 230 -9.09 -9.30 -17.01
CA ASP A 230 -8.10 -9.02 -15.95
C ASP A 230 -7.32 -7.72 -16.20
N LEU A 231 -6.88 -7.48 -17.43
CA LEU A 231 -6.20 -6.22 -17.76
C LEU A 231 -7.08 -5.01 -17.46
N GLN A 232 -8.38 -5.10 -17.78
CA GLN A 232 -9.31 -4.00 -17.52
C GLN A 232 -9.54 -3.79 -16.03
N GLU A 233 -9.53 -4.85 -15.22
CA GLU A 233 -9.61 -4.74 -13.76
C GLU A 233 -8.44 -3.92 -13.20
N ALA A 234 -7.20 -4.23 -13.61
CA ALA A 234 -6.02 -3.47 -13.17
C ALA A 234 -6.06 -2.01 -13.64
N LEU A 235 -6.47 -1.77 -14.89
CA LEU A 235 -6.60 -0.42 -15.43
C LEU A 235 -7.65 0.40 -14.68
N ASN A 236 -8.81 -0.19 -14.38
CA ASN A 236 -9.86 0.43 -13.59
C ASN A 236 -9.37 0.73 -12.15
N ALA A 237 -8.60 -0.18 -11.55
CA ALA A 237 -8.01 0.04 -10.24
C ALA A 237 -7.03 1.22 -10.24
N ALA A 238 -6.13 1.28 -11.22
CA ALA A 238 -5.17 2.38 -11.37
C ALA A 238 -5.89 3.74 -11.53
N GLU A 239 -6.96 3.80 -12.33
CA GLU A 239 -7.77 5.00 -12.49
C GLU A 239 -8.52 5.38 -11.21
N ALA A 240 -9.05 4.39 -10.47
CA ALA A 240 -9.87 4.63 -9.29
C ALA A 240 -9.11 5.31 -8.15
N ILE A 241 -7.79 5.12 -8.08
CA ILE A 241 -6.92 5.64 -7.03
C ILE A 241 -6.06 6.84 -7.48
N GLY A 242 -6.39 7.46 -8.61
CA GLY A 242 -5.78 8.73 -9.03
C GLY A 242 -6.21 9.90 -8.14
N ASP A 243 -5.27 10.82 -7.86
CA ASP A 243 -5.51 11.97 -6.97
C ASP A 243 -6.63 12.88 -7.45
N ASP A 244 -6.77 13.07 -8.75
CA ASP A 244 -7.83 13.86 -9.37
C ASP A 244 -9.22 13.29 -9.03
N ARG A 245 -9.41 11.98 -9.20
CA ARG A 245 -10.66 11.31 -8.89
C ARG A 245 -10.96 11.29 -7.40
N LEU A 246 -9.96 10.98 -6.57
CA LEU A 246 -10.12 10.95 -5.11
C LEU A 246 -10.43 12.34 -4.54
N GLN A 247 -9.77 13.39 -5.04
CA GLN A 247 -10.03 14.76 -4.60
C GLN A 247 -11.39 15.27 -5.05
N GLU A 248 -11.82 14.97 -6.28
CA GLU A 248 -13.15 15.34 -6.76
C GLU A 248 -14.25 14.68 -5.94
N GLN A 249 -14.12 13.38 -5.63
CA GLN A 249 -15.06 12.65 -4.79
C GLN A 249 -15.13 13.15 -3.35
N SER A 250 -14.01 13.55 -2.76
CA SER A 250 -13.93 13.94 -1.35
C SER A 250 -14.15 15.44 -1.11
N GLN A 251 -13.73 16.30 -2.04
CA GLN A 251 -13.67 17.76 -1.86
C GLN A 251 -14.44 18.54 -2.92
N GLY A 252 -14.93 17.87 -3.98
CA GLY A 252 -15.62 18.50 -5.11
C GLY A 252 -14.74 19.45 -5.97
N ARG A 253 -13.40 19.37 -5.81
CA ARG A 253 -12.44 20.16 -6.57
C ARG A 253 -11.10 19.43 -6.70
N VAL A 254 -10.36 19.72 -7.76
CA VAL A 254 -9.04 19.16 -8.05
C VAL A 254 -7.96 20.23 -7.85
N VAL A 255 -6.88 19.90 -7.13
CA VAL A 255 -5.73 20.78 -6.85
C VAL A 255 -4.44 20.08 -7.29
N PRO A 256 -3.98 20.23 -8.55
CA PRO A 256 -2.87 19.46 -9.12
C PRO A 256 -1.54 19.58 -8.35
N ASP A 257 -1.24 20.74 -7.78
CA ASP A 257 0.01 20.94 -7.02
C ASP A 257 0.06 20.17 -5.68
N SER A 258 -1.09 19.67 -5.22
CA SER A 258 -1.18 18.81 -4.04
C SER A 258 -1.13 17.32 -4.34
N PHE A 259 -1.05 16.92 -5.60
CA PHE A 259 -0.98 15.50 -5.99
C PHE A 259 0.30 14.86 -5.48
N THR A 260 0.15 13.66 -4.94
CA THR A 260 1.26 12.82 -4.47
C THR A 260 1.30 11.47 -5.18
N HIS A 261 0.20 11.06 -5.85
CA HIS A 261 0.07 9.77 -6.55
C HIS A 261 -0.11 9.91 -8.07
N GLY A 262 -0.44 11.10 -8.56
CA GLY A 262 -0.72 11.37 -9.96
C GLY A 262 -2.19 11.25 -10.35
N THR A 263 -2.51 11.70 -11.57
CA THR A 263 -3.86 11.62 -12.11
C THR A 263 -4.24 10.19 -12.50
N SER A 264 -5.54 9.90 -12.54
CA SER A 264 -6.09 8.65 -13.05
C SER A 264 -5.52 8.27 -14.42
N LEU A 265 -5.48 9.22 -15.36
CA LEU A 265 -4.92 9.00 -16.69
C LEU A 265 -3.41 8.72 -16.68
N GLN A 266 -2.64 9.38 -15.82
CA GLN A 266 -1.20 9.11 -15.69
C GLN A 266 -0.96 7.72 -15.16
N ARG A 267 -1.66 7.30 -14.12
CA ARG A 267 -1.54 5.97 -13.52
C ARG A 267 -1.91 4.87 -14.52
N TYR A 268 -3.04 5.01 -15.19
CA TYR A 268 -3.45 4.14 -16.30
C TYR A 268 -2.36 4.02 -17.37
N THR A 269 -1.86 5.16 -17.85
CA THR A 269 -0.88 5.21 -18.95
C THR A 269 0.43 4.52 -18.59
N TRP A 270 0.95 4.74 -17.38
CA TRP A 270 2.20 4.13 -16.95
C TRP A 270 2.07 2.65 -16.66
N PHE A 271 0.98 2.21 -16.04
CA PHE A 271 0.71 0.77 -15.89
C PHE A 271 0.64 0.09 -17.27
N LYS A 272 -0.15 0.65 -18.19
CA LYS A 272 -0.29 0.10 -19.55
C LYS A 272 1.04 0.05 -20.29
N ARG A 273 1.90 1.06 -20.14
CA ARG A 273 3.23 1.07 -20.73
C ARG A 273 4.12 -0.08 -20.24
N GLY A 274 4.12 -0.33 -18.94
CA GLY A 274 4.81 -1.48 -18.35
C GLY A 274 4.25 -2.81 -18.86
N PHE A 275 2.92 -2.89 -18.91
CA PHE A 275 2.20 -4.07 -19.39
C PHE A 275 2.50 -4.37 -20.87
N ASP A 276 2.44 -3.39 -21.74
CA ASP A 276 2.67 -3.58 -23.18
C ASP A 276 4.13 -3.93 -23.50
N SER A 277 5.08 -3.35 -22.78
CA SER A 277 6.50 -3.57 -23.03
C SER A 277 7.09 -4.79 -22.31
N GLY A 278 6.66 -5.06 -21.08
CA GLY A 278 7.29 -6.03 -20.19
C GLY A 278 8.76 -5.71 -19.86
N ASP A 279 9.19 -4.47 -20.13
CA ASP A 279 10.56 -4.01 -19.99
C ASP A 279 10.66 -2.87 -18.97
N PRO A 280 11.31 -3.09 -17.81
CA PRO A 280 11.42 -2.05 -16.79
C PRO A 280 12.22 -0.83 -17.24
N SER A 281 13.03 -0.91 -18.28
CA SER A 281 13.74 0.24 -18.86
C SER A 281 12.78 1.29 -19.43
N GLN A 282 11.56 0.89 -19.80
CA GLN A 282 10.51 1.78 -20.28
C GLN A 282 9.81 2.55 -19.14
N CYS A 283 10.12 2.24 -17.88
CA CYS A 283 9.50 2.82 -16.69
C CYS A 283 10.25 4.05 -16.14
N ASN A 284 10.99 4.77 -16.99
CA ASN A 284 11.72 5.97 -16.56
C ASN A 284 10.79 7.19 -16.48
N THR A 285 10.21 7.45 -15.31
CA THR A 285 9.36 8.63 -15.04
C THR A 285 10.16 9.89 -14.70
N PHE A 286 11.47 9.76 -14.43
CA PHE A 286 12.34 10.85 -14.00
C PHE A 286 13.12 11.49 -15.15
N GLY A 287 13.13 10.88 -16.33
CA GLY A 287 13.93 11.36 -17.47
C GLY A 287 15.43 11.36 -17.14
N SER A 288 16.09 12.51 -17.33
CA SER A 288 17.51 12.69 -17.01
C SER A 288 17.80 13.05 -15.56
N ALA A 289 16.77 13.28 -14.73
CA ALA A 289 16.95 13.82 -13.37
C ALA A 289 17.68 12.88 -12.40
N LEU A 290 17.72 11.56 -12.71
CA LEU A 290 18.41 10.55 -11.89
C LEU A 290 19.69 10.00 -12.54
N ARG A 291 20.15 10.59 -13.66
CA ARG A 291 21.41 10.21 -14.31
C ARG A 291 22.61 10.77 -13.59
#